data_d323194301159d2a4486eb8cf6c7ebfe
#
_entry.id   d323194301159d2a4486eb8cf6c7ebfe
#
_cell.length_a   1.000
_cell.length_b   1.000
_cell.length_c   1.000
_cell.angle_alpha   90.00
_cell.angle_beta   90.00
_cell.angle_gamma   90.00
#
_symmetry.space_group_name_H-M   'P 1'
#
loop_
_entity.id
_entity.type
_entity.pdbx_description
1 polymer ?
#
loop_
_entity_poly.entity_id
_entity_poly.type
_entity_poly.pdbx_seq_one_letter_code
_entity_poly.pdbx_strand_id
1 'polypeptide(L)'
;MQHIFEKRGAIASNPQIAAYRGYYKLALSGKEEPMSLLADYYNTNYGYSNEAYNKGAVLAEQLGYIIGQENLAKTFLKFYDLWKFKHPTPNDFKRVAEEVSGINLKWYFNLFINTTRQIDYAIEKVTDKEILLANKSNFAMPLDVLVEYTDGSKELFYIPLREMRGEKPEEHFDIYKGVKRTVLEDWFWTKPDYTIPLSKTPKAVTIDPSLRLADVESSNNTFSK
;
A
#
# COMPACT_ATOMS: atom_id res chain seq x y z
N MET A 1 8.68 -17.09 6.86
CA MET A 1 8.61 -16.13 5.74
C MET A 1 9.80 -15.18 5.74
N GLN A 2 10.12 -14.51 6.84
CA GLN A 2 11.29 -13.63 6.97
C GLN A 2 12.61 -14.26 6.45
N HIS A 3 12.85 -15.54 6.73
CA HIS A 3 14.03 -16.29 6.28
C HIS A 3 14.14 -16.49 4.75
N ILE A 4 13.01 -16.43 4.03
CA ILE A 4 12.99 -16.49 2.55
C ILE A 4 13.33 -15.12 1.96
N PHE A 5 12.94 -14.04 2.63
CA PHE A 5 13.23 -12.67 2.22
C PHE A 5 14.70 -12.32 2.43
N GLU A 6 15.28 -12.71 3.58
CA GLU A 6 16.71 -12.51 3.90
C GLU A 6 17.64 -13.21 2.90
N LYS A 7 17.27 -14.40 2.41
CA LYS A 7 18.06 -15.14 1.39
C LYS A 7 18.01 -14.54 -0.01
N ARG A 8 17.03 -13.69 -0.34
CA ARG A 8 16.89 -13.08 -1.67
C ARG A 8 17.57 -11.72 -1.80
N GLY A 9 18.18 -11.21 -0.72
CA GLY A 9 19.17 -10.14 -0.77
C GLY A 9 18.71 -8.78 -1.30
N ALA A 10 17.41 -8.47 -1.31
CA ALA A 10 16.98 -7.16 -1.71
C ALA A 10 15.54 -6.90 -1.24
N ILE A 11 15.42 -6.34 -0.07
CA ILE A 11 14.19 -5.69 0.37
C ILE A 11 13.95 -4.35 -0.39
N ALA A 12 14.78 -4.00 -1.34
CA ALA A 12 14.59 -2.87 -2.24
C ALA A 12 13.66 -3.17 -3.42
N SER A 13 13.18 -4.40 -3.60
CA SER A 13 12.22 -4.73 -4.64
C SER A 13 11.04 -5.45 -4.03
N ASN A 14 9.83 -5.02 -4.40
CA ASN A 14 8.59 -5.68 -4.04
C ASN A 14 8.70 -7.20 -4.31
N PRO A 15 8.59 -8.08 -3.29
CA PRO A 15 8.76 -9.52 -3.46
C PRO A 15 7.68 -10.15 -4.34
N GLN A 16 6.56 -9.46 -4.54
CA GLN A 16 5.41 -9.87 -5.35
C GLN A 16 5.38 -9.20 -6.73
N ILE A 17 6.49 -8.71 -7.24
CA ILE A 17 6.54 -7.95 -8.50
C ILE A 17 5.87 -8.65 -9.69
N ALA A 18 5.90 -9.98 -9.73
CA ALA A 18 5.22 -10.75 -10.78
C ALA A 18 3.69 -10.63 -10.66
N ALA A 19 3.15 -10.70 -9.45
CA ALA A 19 1.73 -10.51 -9.18
C ALA A 19 1.29 -9.06 -9.47
N TYR A 20 2.11 -8.07 -9.11
CA TYR A 20 1.85 -6.66 -9.43
C TYR A 20 1.79 -6.44 -10.95
N ARG A 21 2.72 -7.01 -11.71
CA ARG A 21 2.67 -6.92 -13.18
C ARG A 21 1.40 -7.54 -13.77
N GLY A 22 0.94 -8.67 -13.20
CA GLY A 22 -0.34 -9.28 -13.59
C GLY A 22 -1.53 -8.40 -13.23
N TYR A 23 -1.54 -7.84 -12.03
CA TYR A 23 -2.56 -6.92 -11.56
C TYR A 23 -2.63 -5.65 -12.42
N TYR A 24 -1.51 -4.98 -12.69
CA TYR A 24 -1.50 -3.77 -13.53
C TYR A 24 -2.05 -4.03 -14.93
N LYS A 25 -1.68 -5.17 -15.55
CA LYS A 25 -2.24 -5.55 -16.84
C LYS A 25 -3.76 -5.74 -16.78
N LEU A 26 -4.28 -6.31 -15.69
CA LEU A 26 -5.72 -6.46 -15.48
C LEU A 26 -6.38 -5.11 -15.27
N ALA A 27 -5.88 -4.31 -14.32
CA ALA A 27 -6.43 -3.01 -13.96
C ALA A 27 -6.54 -2.05 -15.15
N LEU A 28 -5.51 -2.03 -16.01
CA LEU A 28 -5.47 -1.18 -17.20
C LEU A 28 -6.19 -1.77 -18.43
N SER A 29 -6.67 -3.03 -18.35
CA SER A 29 -7.31 -3.72 -19.49
C SER A 29 -8.78 -3.36 -19.69
N GLY A 30 -9.43 -2.74 -18.70
CA GLY A 30 -10.89 -2.55 -18.65
C GLY A 30 -11.67 -3.85 -18.41
N LYS A 31 -11.00 -4.96 -18.03
CA LYS A 31 -11.58 -6.29 -17.78
C LYS A 31 -11.53 -6.67 -16.31
N GLU A 32 -11.16 -5.74 -15.45
CA GLU A 32 -11.17 -5.93 -14.00
C GLU A 32 -12.61 -6.04 -13.49
N GLU A 33 -12.84 -6.99 -12.60
CA GLU A 33 -14.14 -7.23 -11.97
C GLU A 33 -13.94 -7.32 -10.44
N PRO A 34 -14.99 -7.13 -9.61
CA PRO A 34 -14.82 -7.26 -8.15
C PRO A 34 -14.38 -8.66 -7.75
N MET A 35 -13.38 -8.76 -6.85
CA MET A 35 -12.90 -10.04 -6.31
C MET A 35 -13.99 -10.82 -5.55
N SER A 36 -15.06 -10.13 -5.11
CA SER A 36 -16.18 -10.74 -4.38
C SER A 36 -17.13 -11.54 -5.26
N LEU A 37 -16.95 -11.52 -6.58
CA LEU A 37 -17.76 -12.35 -7.50
C LEU A 37 -17.49 -13.84 -7.27
N LEU A 38 -18.54 -14.64 -7.39
CA LEU A 38 -18.37 -16.09 -7.47
C LEU A 38 -17.70 -16.46 -8.81
N ALA A 39 -16.89 -17.51 -8.81
CA ALA A 39 -16.09 -17.93 -9.96
C ALA A 39 -16.92 -18.01 -11.27
N ASP A 40 -18.13 -18.53 -11.18
CA ASP A 40 -19.02 -18.70 -12.34
C ASP A 40 -19.62 -17.40 -12.90
N TYR A 41 -19.50 -16.28 -12.19
CA TYR A 41 -20.02 -14.98 -12.61
C TYR A 41 -19.01 -14.08 -13.29
N TYR A 42 -17.74 -14.49 -13.34
CA TYR A 42 -16.72 -13.73 -14.08
C TYR A 42 -16.97 -13.85 -15.60
N ASN A 43 -16.88 -12.72 -16.29
CA ASN A 43 -17.06 -12.68 -17.74
C ASN A 43 -15.98 -13.42 -18.51
N THR A 44 -14.79 -13.57 -17.95
CA THR A 44 -13.65 -14.24 -18.60
C THR A 44 -12.78 -15.02 -17.62
N ASN A 45 -12.20 -16.15 -18.08
CA ASN A 45 -11.18 -16.87 -17.33
C ASN A 45 -9.93 -16.02 -17.06
N TYR A 46 -9.63 -15.06 -17.93
CA TYR A 46 -8.54 -14.11 -17.73
C TYR A 46 -8.81 -13.20 -16.52
N GLY A 47 -10.02 -12.63 -16.43
CA GLY A 47 -10.45 -11.83 -15.27
C GLY A 47 -10.37 -12.66 -13.99
N TYR A 48 -11.06 -13.80 -13.93
CA TYR A 48 -11.07 -14.70 -12.78
C TYR A 48 -9.67 -15.06 -12.29
N SER A 49 -8.80 -15.55 -13.18
CA SER A 49 -7.46 -15.98 -12.78
C SER A 49 -6.62 -14.84 -12.24
N ASN A 50 -6.67 -13.66 -12.87
CA ASN A 50 -5.89 -12.51 -12.40
C ASN A 50 -6.44 -11.92 -11.09
N GLU A 51 -7.76 -11.89 -10.90
CA GLU A 51 -8.38 -11.48 -9.64
C GLU A 51 -8.01 -12.42 -8.49
N ALA A 52 -8.18 -13.74 -8.71
CA ALA A 52 -7.96 -14.72 -7.66
C ALA A 52 -6.48 -14.82 -7.24
N TYR A 53 -5.55 -14.80 -8.19
CA TYR A 53 -4.14 -15.05 -7.91
C TYR A 53 -3.31 -13.76 -7.83
N ASN A 54 -3.33 -12.93 -8.87
CA ASN A 54 -2.47 -11.74 -8.91
C ASN A 54 -2.99 -10.65 -7.98
N LYS A 55 -4.25 -10.27 -8.10
CA LYS A 55 -4.85 -9.25 -7.23
C LYS A 55 -4.96 -9.75 -5.79
N GLY A 56 -5.19 -11.06 -5.56
CA GLY A 56 -5.14 -11.66 -4.23
C GLY A 56 -3.77 -11.54 -3.55
N ALA A 57 -2.68 -11.74 -4.29
CA ALA A 57 -1.33 -11.51 -3.76
C ALA A 57 -1.06 -10.02 -3.49
N VAL A 58 -1.52 -9.13 -4.39
CA VAL A 58 -1.44 -7.69 -4.20
C VAL A 58 -2.24 -7.23 -3.00
N LEU A 59 -3.46 -7.78 -2.76
CA LEU A 59 -4.25 -7.50 -1.56
C LEU A 59 -3.46 -7.79 -0.27
N ALA A 60 -2.79 -8.92 -0.21
CA ALA A 60 -1.99 -9.29 0.96
C ALA A 60 -0.79 -8.35 1.16
N GLU A 61 -0.09 -7.98 0.08
CA GLU A 61 1.05 -7.05 0.15
C GLU A 61 0.61 -5.63 0.52
N GLN A 62 -0.50 -5.15 -0.05
CA GLN A 62 -1.12 -3.87 0.33
C GLN A 62 -1.55 -3.86 1.80
N LEU A 63 -2.11 -4.98 2.28
CA LEU A 63 -2.42 -5.10 3.70
C LEU A 63 -1.16 -4.95 4.56
N GLY A 64 -0.05 -5.59 4.17
CA GLY A 64 1.25 -5.42 4.83
C GLY A 64 1.77 -3.99 4.78
N TYR A 65 1.54 -3.28 3.67
CA TYR A 65 1.86 -1.85 3.56
C TYR A 65 1.05 -0.98 4.55
N ILE A 66 -0.22 -1.34 4.79
CA ILE A 66 -1.12 -0.61 5.71
C ILE A 66 -0.80 -0.89 7.19
N ILE A 67 -0.62 -2.17 7.55
CA ILE A 67 -0.51 -2.59 8.96
C ILE A 67 0.93 -2.88 9.43
N GLY A 68 1.89 -2.83 8.52
CA GLY A 68 3.28 -3.26 8.73
C GLY A 68 3.50 -4.76 8.52
N GLN A 69 4.67 -5.14 8.03
CA GLN A 69 4.99 -6.53 7.65
C GLN A 69 4.97 -7.49 8.85
N GLU A 70 5.38 -7.03 10.04
CA GLU A 70 5.33 -7.85 11.25
C GLU A 70 3.88 -8.21 11.63
N ASN A 71 2.97 -7.24 11.57
CA ASN A 71 1.56 -7.47 11.83
C ASN A 71 0.92 -8.34 10.75
N LEU A 72 1.33 -8.20 9.50
CA LEU A 72 0.88 -9.09 8.42
C LEU A 72 1.29 -10.54 8.71
N ALA A 73 2.53 -10.79 9.08
CA ALA A 73 3.01 -12.12 9.43
C ALA A 73 2.24 -12.72 10.63
N LYS A 74 2.04 -11.94 11.69
CA LYS A 74 1.21 -12.34 12.85
C LYS A 74 -0.24 -12.63 12.45
N THR A 75 -0.80 -11.83 11.54
CA THR A 75 -2.16 -12.02 11.02
C THR A 75 -2.30 -13.37 10.32
N PHE A 76 -1.38 -13.72 9.42
CA PHE A 76 -1.42 -15.00 8.72
C PHE A 76 -1.29 -16.19 9.67
N LEU A 77 -0.38 -16.13 10.64
CA LEU A 77 -0.21 -17.20 11.63
C LEU A 77 -1.47 -17.38 12.47
N LYS A 78 -2.01 -16.27 13.00
CA LYS A 78 -3.23 -16.30 13.83
C LYS A 78 -4.44 -16.76 13.02
N PHE A 79 -4.58 -16.29 11.79
CA PHE A 79 -5.66 -16.69 10.90
C PHE A 79 -5.59 -18.20 10.59
N TYR A 80 -4.40 -18.73 10.29
CA TYR A 80 -4.21 -20.16 10.08
C TYR A 80 -4.63 -20.97 11.31
N ASP A 81 -4.20 -20.59 12.52
CA ASP A 81 -4.54 -21.32 13.74
C ASP A 81 -6.03 -21.31 14.05
N LEU A 82 -6.71 -20.21 13.83
CA LEU A 82 -8.15 -20.07 14.09
C LEU A 82 -9.01 -20.77 13.03
N TRP A 83 -8.58 -20.77 11.77
CA TRP A 83 -9.42 -21.11 10.63
C TRP A 83 -9.01 -22.37 9.86
N LYS A 84 -7.87 -23.00 10.18
CA LYS A 84 -7.48 -24.29 9.57
C LYS A 84 -8.62 -25.30 9.69
N PHE A 85 -8.92 -25.99 8.58
CA PHE A 85 -10.02 -26.95 8.46
C PHE A 85 -11.43 -26.36 8.60
N LYS A 86 -11.59 -25.03 8.46
CA LYS A 86 -12.89 -24.35 8.47
C LYS A 86 -13.08 -23.59 7.14
N HIS A 87 -14.22 -22.92 6.98
CA HIS A 87 -14.60 -22.17 5.78
C HIS A 87 -14.68 -20.66 6.08
N PRO A 88 -13.55 -19.95 6.16
CA PRO A 88 -13.54 -18.51 6.45
C PRO A 88 -14.04 -17.68 5.28
N THR A 89 -14.54 -16.51 5.62
CA THR A 89 -14.87 -15.44 4.68
C THR A 89 -13.79 -14.35 4.68
N PRO A 90 -13.76 -13.44 3.69
CA PRO A 90 -12.88 -12.28 3.73
C PRO A 90 -13.05 -11.42 5.00
N ASN A 91 -14.26 -11.37 5.56
CA ASN A 91 -14.52 -10.67 6.82
C ASN A 91 -13.84 -11.32 8.03
N ASP A 92 -13.66 -12.63 8.01
CA ASP A 92 -12.97 -13.34 9.09
C ASP A 92 -11.46 -13.02 9.06
N PHE A 93 -10.87 -12.97 7.87
CA PHE A 93 -9.48 -12.54 7.69
C PHE A 93 -9.28 -11.08 8.10
N LYS A 94 -10.18 -10.18 7.66
CA LYS A 94 -10.17 -8.77 8.06
C LYS A 94 -10.20 -8.61 9.57
N ARG A 95 -11.12 -9.30 10.28
CA ARG A 95 -11.22 -9.22 11.76
C ARG A 95 -9.93 -9.63 12.45
N VAL A 96 -9.27 -10.69 11.97
CA VAL A 96 -7.98 -11.11 12.53
C VAL A 96 -6.91 -10.04 12.29
N ALA A 97 -6.87 -9.43 11.11
CA ALA A 97 -5.94 -8.36 10.79
C ALA A 97 -6.17 -7.09 11.65
N GLU A 98 -7.45 -6.71 11.85
CA GLU A 98 -7.84 -5.60 12.73
C GLU A 98 -7.46 -5.88 14.20
N GLU A 99 -7.67 -7.11 14.67
CA GLU A 99 -7.31 -7.51 16.04
C GLU A 99 -5.79 -7.49 16.28
N VAL A 100 -5.01 -7.93 15.29
CA VAL A 100 -3.54 -7.96 15.38
C VAL A 100 -2.92 -6.57 15.29
N SER A 101 -3.45 -5.72 14.40
CA SER A 101 -2.86 -4.41 14.11
C SER A 101 -3.42 -3.27 14.94
N GLY A 102 -4.66 -3.39 15.46
CA GLY A 102 -5.40 -2.30 16.08
C GLY A 102 -5.93 -1.26 15.07
N ILE A 103 -5.79 -1.51 13.77
CA ILE A 103 -6.15 -0.58 12.69
C ILE A 103 -7.49 -0.99 12.08
N ASN A 104 -8.39 -0.03 11.84
CA ASN A 104 -9.64 -0.27 11.12
C ASN A 104 -9.36 -0.49 9.63
N LEU A 105 -9.76 -1.65 9.10
CA LEU A 105 -9.50 -2.08 7.73
C LEU A 105 -10.76 -2.18 6.88
N LYS A 106 -11.93 -1.82 7.41
CA LYS A 106 -13.21 -1.93 6.68
C LYS A 106 -13.18 -1.20 5.35
N TRP A 107 -12.62 0.03 5.31
CA TRP A 107 -12.49 0.84 4.11
C TRP A 107 -11.65 0.12 3.04
N TYR A 108 -10.50 -0.45 3.42
CA TYR A 108 -9.59 -1.14 2.52
C TYR A 108 -10.23 -2.38 1.90
N PHE A 109 -10.78 -3.28 2.73
CA PHE A 109 -11.44 -4.50 2.26
C PHE A 109 -12.64 -4.20 1.37
N ASN A 110 -13.44 -3.18 1.71
CA ASN A 110 -14.58 -2.80 0.89
C ASN A 110 -14.15 -2.28 -0.49
N LEU A 111 -13.13 -1.44 -0.56
CA LEU A 111 -12.67 -0.88 -1.83
C LEU A 111 -11.93 -1.92 -2.66
N PHE A 112 -11.01 -2.68 -2.08
CA PHE A 112 -10.15 -3.59 -2.82
C PHE A 112 -10.89 -4.85 -3.30
N ILE A 113 -11.79 -5.40 -2.49
CA ILE A 113 -12.49 -6.65 -2.79
C ILE A 113 -13.77 -6.42 -3.59
N ASN A 114 -14.55 -5.38 -3.24
CA ASN A 114 -15.90 -5.21 -3.79
C ASN A 114 -15.96 -4.22 -4.95
N THR A 115 -14.84 -3.61 -5.34
CA THR A 115 -14.79 -2.65 -6.45
C THR A 115 -13.59 -2.87 -7.35
N THR A 116 -13.59 -2.20 -8.49
CA THR A 116 -12.47 -2.14 -9.44
C THR A 116 -11.73 -0.80 -9.35
N ARG A 117 -11.80 -0.14 -8.19
CA ARG A 117 -11.10 1.14 -7.98
C ARG A 117 -9.61 0.91 -7.90
N GLN A 118 -8.86 1.80 -8.52
CA GLN A 118 -7.40 1.74 -8.59
C GLN A 118 -6.77 2.75 -7.65
N ILE A 119 -5.53 2.52 -7.28
CA ILE A 119 -4.71 3.43 -6.50
C ILE A 119 -3.87 4.24 -7.50
N ASP A 120 -3.90 5.56 -7.39
CA ASP A 120 -3.13 6.48 -8.22
C ASP A 120 -2.86 7.75 -7.41
N TYR A 121 -1.62 7.95 -7.02
CA TYR A 121 -1.13 9.13 -6.31
C TYR A 121 -0.09 9.85 -7.16
N ALA A 122 0.04 11.15 -7.00
CA ALA A 122 0.99 11.95 -7.75
C ALA A 122 1.67 13.01 -6.88
N ILE A 123 2.90 13.33 -7.21
CA ILE A 123 3.56 14.56 -6.77
C ILE A 123 3.19 15.67 -7.76
N GLU A 124 2.27 16.55 -7.37
CA GLU A 124 1.79 17.64 -8.22
C GLU A 124 2.76 18.80 -8.29
N LYS A 125 3.37 19.12 -7.15
CA LYS A 125 4.27 20.27 -7.05
C LYS A 125 5.27 20.08 -5.92
N VAL A 126 6.51 20.49 -6.17
CA VAL A 126 7.56 20.59 -5.16
C VAL A 126 8.14 21.99 -5.16
N THR A 127 8.18 22.60 -4.00
CA THR A 127 8.83 23.90 -3.75
C THR A 127 9.90 23.75 -2.68
N ASP A 128 10.62 24.82 -2.36
CA ASP A 128 11.61 24.78 -1.27
C ASP A 128 10.97 24.68 0.12
N LYS A 129 9.63 24.88 0.23
CA LYS A 129 8.91 24.91 1.51
C LYS A 129 7.82 23.86 1.65
N GLU A 130 7.38 23.24 0.56
CA GLU A 130 6.25 22.32 0.58
C GLU A 130 6.26 21.34 -0.60
N ILE A 131 5.61 20.21 -0.39
CA ILE A 131 5.26 19.23 -1.42
C ILE A 131 3.73 19.17 -1.47
N LEU A 132 3.15 19.31 -2.64
CA LEU A 132 1.73 19.07 -2.91
C LEU A 132 1.58 17.69 -3.52
N LEU A 133 0.87 16.80 -2.82
CA LEU A 133 0.47 15.47 -3.28
C LEU A 133 -0.98 15.49 -3.72
N ALA A 134 -1.33 14.66 -4.70
CA ALA A 134 -2.72 14.45 -5.11
C ALA A 134 -3.07 12.96 -5.12
N ASN A 135 -4.30 12.64 -4.73
CA ASN A 135 -4.95 11.37 -5.02
C ASN A 135 -5.72 11.52 -6.32
N LYS A 136 -5.22 10.93 -7.39
CA LYS A 136 -5.81 10.99 -8.74
C LYS A 136 -6.96 10.01 -8.92
N SER A 137 -7.16 9.14 -7.96
CA SER A 137 -8.15 8.07 -7.98
C SER A 137 -9.20 8.25 -6.88
N ASN A 138 -10.09 7.26 -6.78
CA ASN A 138 -11.09 7.17 -5.71
C ASN A 138 -10.75 6.08 -4.68
N PHE A 139 -9.48 5.67 -4.61
CA PHE A 139 -8.99 4.70 -3.63
C PHE A 139 -7.93 5.38 -2.75
N ALA A 140 -8.29 5.68 -1.52
CA ALA A 140 -7.36 6.28 -0.57
C ALA A 140 -6.47 5.22 0.10
N MET A 141 -5.18 5.54 0.27
CA MET A 141 -4.18 4.71 0.97
C MET A 141 -3.34 5.61 1.89
N PRO A 142 -2.83 5.08 3.02
CA PRO A 142 -1.77 5.78 3.75
C PRO A 142 -0.52 5.85 2.88
N LEU A 143 0.31 6.88 3.06
CA LEU A 143 1.51 7.06 2.25
C LEU A 143 2.79 7.13 3.08
N ASP A 144 3.84 6.51 2.57
CA ASP A 144 5.21 6.78 2.93
C ASP A 144 5.82 7.69 1.86
N VAL A 145 6.35 8.85 2.25
CA VAL A 145 6.99 9.81 1.35
C VAL A 145 8.41 10.08 1.82
N LEU A 146 9.40 9.63 1.04
CA LEU A 146 10.80 9.87 1.33
C LEU A 146 11.24 11.18 0.67
N VAL A 147 11.82 12.06 1.47
CA VAL A 147 12.41 13.31 1.00
C VAL A 147 13.93 13.27 1.22
N GLU A 148 14.69 13.48 0.16
CA GLU A 148 16.12 13.75 0.22
C GLU A 148 16.34 15.25 0.11
N TYR A 149 17.07 15.84 1.04
CA TYR A 149 17.37 17.26 1.05
C TYR A 149 18.70 17.58 0.38
N THR A 150 18.89 18.84 -0.02
CA THR A 150 20.12 19.31 -0.65
C THR A 150 21.36 19.22 0.24
N ASP A 151 21.18 19.16 1.57
CA ASP A 151 22.25 18.95 2.55
C ASP A 151 22.63 17.47 2.73
N GLY A 152 22.01 16.55 1.96
CA GLY A 152 22.24 15.11 2.02
C GLY A 152 21.46 14.38 3.12
N SER A 153 20.71 15.10 3.96
CA SER A 153 19.83 14.47 4.97
C SER A 153 18.58 13.92 4.31
N LYS A 154 17.95 12.92 4.98
CA LYS A 154 16.70 12.30 4.52
C LYS A 154 15.66 12.31 5.62
N GLU A 155 14.39 12.39 5.22
CA GLU A 155 13.25 12.28 6.12
C GLU A 155 12.14 11.46 5.47
N LEU A 156 11.54 10.54 6.23
CA LEU A 156 10.41 9.75 5.82
C LEU A 156 9.15 10.31 6.47
N PHE A 157 8.28 10.89 5.68
CA PHE A 157 6.97 11.33 6.12
C PHE A 157 5.98 10.17 5.97
N TYR A 158 5.30 9.83 7.05
CA TYR A 158 4.18 8.90 7.02
C TYR A 158 2.87 9.67 7.18
N ILE A 159 1.95 9.47 6.25
CA ILE A 159 0.64 10.12 6.21
C ILE A 159 -0.42 9.03 6.41
N PRO A 160 -1.00 8.88 7.62
CA PRO A 160 -2.08 7.94 7.84
C PRO A 160 -3.39 8.43 7.21
N LEU A 161 -4.35 7.53 7.04
CA LEU A 161 -5.71 7.90 6.69
C LEU A 161 -6.58 8.01 7.94
N ARG A 162 -7.50 8.96 7.94
CA ARG A 162 -8.47 9.16 9.03
C ARG A 162 -9.30 7.90 9.32
N GLU A 163 -9.63 7.12 8.28
CA GLU A 163 -10.42 5.89 8.37
C GLU A 163 -9.71 4.77 9.10
N MET A 164 -8.39 4.77 9.16
CA MET A 164 -7.58 3.77 9.84
C MET A 164 -7.77 3.82 11.36
N ARG A 165 -8.07 5.00 11.92
CA ARG A 165 -8.17 5.23 13.38
C ARG A 165 -6.93 4.77 14.15
N GLY A 166 -5.78 4.85 13.50
CA GLY A 166 -4.48 4.42 14.00
C GLY A 166 -3.43 4.52 12.90
N GLU A 167 -2.22 4.14 13.23
CA GLU A 167 -1.09 4.17 12.32
C GLU A 167 -0.31 2.86 12.35
N LYS A 168 0.36 2.54 11.24
CA LYS A 168 1.27 1.38 11.23
C LYS A 168 2.50 1.68 12.09
N PRO A 169 3.08 0.64 12.72
CA PRO A 169 4.36 0.78 13.41
C PRO A 169 5.48 1.15 12.42
N GLU A 170 6.57 1.70 12.95
CA GLU A 170 7.77 1.95 12.17
C GLU A 170 8.30 0.64 11.57
N GLU A 171 8.67 0.67 10.30
CA GLU A 171 9.22 -0.48 9.59
C GLU A 171 10.74 -0.32 9.43
N HIS A 172 11.47 -1.41 9.64
CA HIS A 172 12.94 -1.42 9.66
C HIS A 172 13.51 -2.01 8.36
N PHE A 173 13.10 -1.47 7.22
CA PHE A 173 13.73 -1.81 5.95
C PHE A 173 15.06 -1.10 5.76
N ASP A 174 15.97 -1.69 4.99
CA ASP A 174 17.29 -1.10 4.73
C ASP A 174 17.19 0.30 4.11
N ILE A 175 16.16 0.54 3.28
CA ILE A 175 15.90 1.86 2.67
C ILE A 175 15.55 2.94 3.70
N TYR A 176 15.10 2.56 4.89
CA TYR A 176 14.75 3.48 5.99
C TYR A 176 15.83 3.58 7.06
N LYS A 177 16.92 2.83 6.92
CA LYS A 177 17.99 2.81 7.92
C LYS A 177 18.64 4.18 8.10
N GLY A 178 18.54 4.71 9.33
CA GLY A 178 19.05 6.03 9.67
C GLY A 178 18.23 7.21 9.13
N VAL A 179 17.05 6.95 8.57
CA VAL A 179 16.10 7.97 8.11
C VAL A 179 15.15 8.30 9.25
N LYS A 180 15.02 9.60 9.57
CA LYS A 180 14.04 10.06 10.56
C LYS A 180 12.64 9.87 10.02
N ARG A 181 11.77 9.14 10.74
CA ARG A 181 10.33 9.05 10.45
C ARG A 181 9.57 10.18 11.16
N THR A 182 8.72 10.87 10.41
CA THR A 182 7.80 11.90 10.92
C THR A 182 6.38 11.52 10.53
N VAL A 183 5.52 11.30 11.53
CA VAL A 183 4.10 11.05 11.29
C VAL A 183 3.38 12.39 11.15
N LEU A 184 2.66 12.55 10.06
CA LEU A 184 1.89 13.76 9.77
C LEU A 184 0.42 13.58 10.18
N GLU A 185 -0.37 14.67 10.05
CA GLU A 185 -1.81 14.61 10.28
C GLU A 185 -2.49 13.67 9.28
N ASP A 186 -3.61 13.06 9.71
CA ASP A 186 -4.37 12.12 8.88
C ASP A 186 -4.83 12.79 7.58
N TRP A 187 -4.67 12.08 6.46
CA TRP A 187 -5.30 12.47 5.20
C TRP A 187 -6.78 12.06 5.21
N PHE A 188 -7.66 13.03 4.96
CA PHE A 188 -9.08 12.77 4.80
C PHE A 188 -9.36 12.32 3.37
N TRP A 189 -9.97 11.18 3.18
CA TRP A 189 -10.30 10.62 1.87
C TRP A 189 -11.15 11.55 0.98
N THR A 190 -11.87 12.51 1.58
CA THR A 190 -12.66 13.52 0.88
C THR A 190 -11.84 14.65 0.30
N LYS A 191 -10.57 14.78 0.68
CA LYS A 191 -9.65 15.79 0.14
C LYS A 191 -8.82 15.16 -0.97
N PRO A 192 -8.80 15.74 -2.18
CA PRO A 192 -8.04 15.19 -3.30
C PRO A 192 -6.54 15.46 -3.17
N ASP A 193 -6.14 16.40 -2.33
CA ASP A 193 -4.77 16.87 -2.19
C ASP A 193 -4.31 16.90 -0.72
N TYR A 194 -2.99 16.85 -0.55
CA TYR A 194 -2.32 16.94 0.74
C TYR A 194 -1.01 17.72 0.62
N THR A 195 -0.76 18.63 1.54
CA THR A 195 0.46 19.43 1.55
C THR A 195 1.38 19.00 2.69
N ILE A 196 2.62 18.62 2.36
CA ILE A 196 3.69 18.34 3.33
C ILE A 196 4.53 19.61 3.48
N PRO A 197 4.57 20.25 4.67
CA PRO A 197 5.47 21.38 4.91
C PRO A 197 6.91 20.88 5.05
N LEU A 198 7.86 21.61 4.46
CA LEU A 198 9.28 21.29 4.50
C LEU A 198 10.06 22.34 5.30
N SER A 199 11.02 21.87 6.09
CA SER A 199 11.98 22.72 6.83
C SER A 199 13.25 23.01 6.05
N LYS A 200 13.51 22.28 4.97
CA LYS A 200 14.74 22.35 4.15
C LYS A 200 14.38 22.23 2.67
N THR A 201 15.28 22.68 1.81
CA THR A 201 15.13 22.56 0.34
C THR A 201 15.24 21.09 -0.08
N PRO A 202 14.20 20.53 -0.73
CA PRO A 202 14.23 19.16 -1.23
C PRO A 202 15.12 19.05 -2.48
N LYS A 203 15.85 17.94 -2.59
CA LYS A 203 16.59 17.50 -3.77
C LYS A 203 15.79 16.46 -4.57
N ALA A 204 15.20 15.50 -3.87
CA ALA A 204 14.35 14.47 -4.45
C ALA A 204 13.21 14.11 -3.50
N VAL A 205 12.09 13.68 -4.07
CA VAL A 205 10.89 13.20 -3.36
C VAL A 205 10.42 11.92 -4.01
N THR A 206 10.06 10.93 -3.20
CA THR A 206 9.56 9.63 -3.67
C THR A 206 8.36 9.19 -2.83
N ILE A 207 7.20 8.99 -3.46
CA ILE A 207 6.06 8.29 -2.85
C ILE A 207 6.38 6.80 -2.88
N ASP A 208 6.11 6.11 -1.75
CA ASP A 208 6.36 4.68 -1.58
C ASP A 208 7.75 4.22 -2.03
N PRO A 209 8.82 4.60 -1.34
CA PRO A 209 10.17 4.14 -1.68
C PRO A 209 10.34 2.62 -1.55
N SER A 210 9.38 1.94 -0.90
CA SER A 210 9.37 0.47 -0.76
C SER A 210 8.83 -0.27 -1.98
N LEU A 211 8.24 0.44 -2.95
CA LEU A 211 7.62 -0.10 -4.17
C LEU A 211 6.51 -1.15 -3.87
N ARG A 212 5.81 -1.00 -2.75
CA ARG A 212 4.72 -1.89 -2.35
C ARG A 212 3.34 -1.32 -2.64
N LEU A 213 3.19 0.01 -2.76
CA LEU A 213 1.92 0.63 -3.14
C LEU A 213 1.53 0.17 -4.56
N ALA A 214 0.32 -0.35 -4.72
CA ALA A 214 -0.17 -0.83 -6.00
C ALA A 214 -0.70 0.31 -6.88
N ASP A 215 0.11 1.36 -7.00
CA ASP A 215 -0.16 2.53 -7.81
C ASP A 215 -0.05 2.20 -9.30
N VAL A 216 -1.12 2.48 -10.05
CA VAL A 216 -1.21 2.12 -11.48
C VAL A 216 -0.43 3.07 -12.38
N GLU A 217 -0.04 4.26 -11.89
CA GLU A 217 0.72 5.28 -12.62
C GLU A 217 1.94 5.74 -11.80
N SER A 218 2.85 4.82 -11.52
CA SER A 218 4.02 5.11 -10.67
C SER A 218 5.05 6.08 -11.27
N SER A 219 4.90 6.49 -12.52
CA SER A 219 5.83 7.45 -13.16
C SER A 219 5.71 8.86 -12.56
N ASN A 220 4.57 9.20 -11.95
CA ASN A 220 4.31 10.48 -11.29
C ASN A 220 4.63 10.48 -9.78
N ASN A 221 5.17 9.37 -9.25
CA ASN A 221 5.50 9.18 -7.84
C ASN A 221 6.90 9.66 -7.45
N THR A 222 7.66 10.23 -8.38
CA THR A 222 9.02 10.68 -8.13
C THR A 222 9.26 12.09 -8.66
N PHE A 223 10.04 12.86 -7.88
CA PHE A 223 10.54 14.17 -8.28
C PHE A 223 12.04 14.26 -8.01
N SER A 224 12.80 14.84 -8.93
CA SER A 224 14.23 15.15 -8.76
C SER A 224 14.54 16.49 -9.39
N LYS A 225 15.30 17.34 -8.68
CA LYS A 225 15.90 18.59 -9.21
C LYS A 225 17.10 18.29 -10.09
#